data_84f74403481a2e8cd83a48ce6d9e223c
#
_entry.id   84f74403481a2e8cd83a48ce6d9e223c
#
_cell.length_a   1.000
_cell.length_b   1.000
_cell.length_c   1.000
_cell.angle_alpha   90.00
_cell.angle_beta   90.00
_cell.angle_gamma   90.00
#
_symmetry.space_group_name_H-M   'P 1'
#
loop_
_entity.id
_entity.type
_entity.pdbx_description
1 polymer ?
#
loop_
_entity_poly.entity_id
_entity_poly.type
_entity_poly.pdbx_seq_one_letter_code
_entity_poly.pdbx_strand_id
1 'polypeptide(L)'
;MEELTVVGRSEGYLEEKKSEFFSFLVPSKSLAEFEGFISELRQKNREMCHFCSAVRLRNPTLVEKASDDGEPSGTAGRPILNVLQRKNLINCGIVVMRKFGGTLLGTGGLTRAYSEAAQSCILSAKMGRMVPFSLMNGTIGYREWAKIEKLVREYDKSPQTSFGENIQVSFLVREDKINTVLMLLKEALGGEEPFSPVERRMIFESI
;
A
#
# COMPACT_ATOMS: atom_id res chain seq x y z
N MET A 1 -7.83 -12.50 8.27
CA MET A 1 -6.60 -12.28 7.50
C MET A 1 -6.31 -10.79 7.52
N GLU A 2 -5.08 -10.38 7.82
CA GLU A 2 -4.68 -8.98 7.88
C GLU A 2 -4.73 -8.34 6.48
N GLU A 3 -5.22 -7.10 6.38
CA GLU A 3 -5.28 -6.36 5.11
C GLU A 3 -3.89 -5.86 4.72
N LEU A 4 -3.50 -6.13 3.48
CA LEU A 4 -2.24 -5.73 2.91
C LEU A 4 -2.44 -4.62 1.87
N THR A 5 -1.41 -3.85 1.62
CA THR A 5 -1.35 -2.87 0.53
C THR A 5 0.00 -2.93 -0.16
N VAL A 6 0.18 -2.10 -1.17
CA VAL A 6 1.43 -2.05 -1.94
C VAL A 6 1.99 -0.63 -1.95
N VAL A 7 3.30 -0.53 -2.13
CA VAL A 7 4.00 0.74 -2.37
C VAL A 7 4.67 0.71 -3.74
N GLY A 8 4.42 1.77 -4.50
CA GLY A 8 4.91 1.87 -5.86
C GLY A 8 4.14 0.98 -6.83
N ARG A 9 4.49 1.08 -8.09
CA ARG A 9 3.96 0.28 -9.19
C ARG A 9 4.79 -0.97 -9.35
N SER A 10 4.13 -2.09 -9.66
CA SER A 10 4.78 -3.32 -10.12
C SER A 10 4.15 -3.81 -11.42
N GLU A 11 4.92 -4.54 -12.19
CA GLU A 11 4.57 -4.97 -13.54
C GLU A 11 4.73 -6.47 -13.67
N GLY A 12 3.95 -7.07 -14.55
CA GLY A 12 4.02 -8.46 -14.89
C GLY A 12 3.71 -8.69 -16.37
N TYR A 13 4.12 -9.84 -16.86
CA TYR A 13 3.92 -10.27 -18.25
C TYR A 13 3.52 -11.73 -18.30
N LEU A 14 2.66 -12.07 -19.23
CA LEU A 14 2.26 -13.44 -19.56
C LEU A 14 2.02 -13.52 -21.07
N GLU A 15 2.49 -14.58 -21.72
CA GLU A 15 2.11 -14.95 -23.08
C GLU A 15 1.33 -16.27 -23.06
N GLU A 16 0.15 -16.31 -23.69
CA GLU A 16 -0.65 -17.50 -23.84
C GLU A 16 -1.22 -17.57 -25.28
N LYS A 17 -0.83 -18.62 -26.03
CA LYS A 17 -1.21 -18.84 -27.43
C LYS A 17 -0.99 -17.59 -28.30
N LYS A 18 0.15 -16.97 -28.20
CA LYS A 18 0.53 -15.71 -28.87
C LYS A 18 -0.26 -14.46 -28.46
N SER A 19 -1.21 -14.56 -27.53
CA SER A 19 -1.78 -13.39 -26.88
C SER A 19 -0.85 -12.93 -25.79
N GLU A 20 -0.56 -11.63 -25.76
CA GLU A 20 0.32 -11.00 -24.76
C GLU A 20 -0.53 -10.26 -23.72
N PHE A 21 -0.21 -10.46 -22.44
CA PHE A 21 -0.87 -9.84 -21.31
C PHE A 21 0.15 -9.07 -20.48
N PHE A 22 -0.04 -7.76 -20.40
CA PHE A 22 0.80 -6.86 -19.59
C PHE A 22 0.00 -6.42 -18.39
N SER A 23 0.45 -6.75 -17.20
CA SER A 23 -0.24 -6.45 -15.95
C SER A 23 0.48 -5.38 -15.12
N PHE A 24 -0.30 -4.53 -14.46
CA PHE A 24 0.18 -3.44 -13.63
C PHE A 24 -0.60 -3.42 -12.34
N LEU A 25 0.10 -3.57 -11.22
CA LEU A 25 -0.44 -3.37 -9.89
C LEU A 25 0.00 -1.98 -9.40
N VAL A 26 -0.96 -1.16 -8.98
CA VAL A 26 -0.71 0.21 -8.53
C VAL A 26 -1.43 0.49 -7.21
N PRO A 27 -0.80 1.23 -6.27
CA PRO A 27 -1.53 1.79 -5.13
C PRO A 27 -2.56 2.79 -5.64
N SER A 28 -3.71 2.87 -4.98
CA SER A 28 -4.77 3.83 -5.32
C SER A 28 -5.57 4.19 -4.07
N LYS A 29 -5.78 5.49 -3.86
CA LYS A 29 -6.54 6.02 -2.72
C LYS A 29 -8.02 6.25 -3.07
N SER A 30 -8.35 6.31 -4.36
CA SER A 30 -9.71 6.56 -4.85
C SER A 30 -9.97 5.87 -6.19
N LEU A 31 -11.25 5.71 -6.55
CA LEU A 31 -11.64 5.23 -7.89
C LEU A 31 -11.16 6.18 -8.98
N ALA A 32 -11.25 7.48 -8.76
CA ALA A 32 -10.82 8.48 -9.74
C ALA A 32 -9.32 8.39 -10.05
N GLU A 33 -8.47 8.17 -9.05
CA GLU A 33 -7.03 7.94 -9.23
C GLU A 33 -6.77 6.69 -10.06
N PHE A 34 -7.47 5.59 -9.77
CA PHE A 34 -7.32 4.35 -10.53
C PHE A 34 -7.83 4.46 -11.97
N GLU A 35 -8.97 5.10 -12.20
CA GLU A 35 -9.52 5.35 -13.53
C GLU A 35 -8.61 6.29 -14.35
N GLY A 36 -7.99 7.28 -13.70
CA GLY A 36 -6.96 8.12 -14.29
C GLY A 36 -5.77 7.32 -14.81
N PHE A 37 -5.30 6.36 -14.01
CA PHE A 37 -4.21 5.45 -14.41
C PHE A 37 -4.60 4.58 -15.62
N ILE A 38 -5.82 4.02 -15.65
CA ILE A 38 -6.30 3.25 -16.80
C ILE A 38 -6.32 4.15 -18.05
N SER A 39 -6.78 5.40 -17.92
CA SER A 39 -6.84 6.35 -19.02
C SER A 39 -5.44 6.69 -19.56
N GLU A 40 -4.46 6.84 -18.68
CA GLU A 40 -3.05 7.03 -19.07
C GLU A 40 -2.50 5.83 -19.85
N LEU A 41 -2.77 4.60 -19.38
CA LEU A 41 -2.36 3.39 -20.09
C LEU A 41 -2.98 3.30 -21.48
N ARG A 42 -4.28 3.63 -21.65
CA ARG A 42 -4.94 3.65 -22.95
C ARG A 42 -4.33 4.64 -23.93
N GLN A 43 -3.94 5.81 -23.44
CA GLN A 43 -3.32 6.84 -24.30
C GLN A 43 -1.96 6.41 -24.82
N LYS A 44 -1.19 5.69 -23.99
CA LYS A 44 0.18 5.25 -24.28
C LYS A 44 0.25 3.94 -25.10
N ASN A 45 -0.78 3.10 -25.05
CA ASN A 45 -0.78 1.75 -25.63
C ASN A 45 -2.01 1.54 -26.54
N ARG A 46 -2.06 2.29 -27.63
CA ARG A 46 -3.21 2.30 -28.55
C ARG A 46 -3.39 1.00 -29.34
N GLU A 47 -2.36 0.18 -29.41
CA GLU A 47 -2.36 -1.14 -30.05
C GLU A 47 -3.03 -2.23 -29.20
N MET A 48 -3.29 -1.96 -27.93
CA MET A 48 -3.94 -2.90 -27.02
C MET A 48 -5.46 -2.86 -27.19
N CYS A 49 -6.09 -4.04 -27.22
CA CYS A 49 -7.53 -4.16 -27.46
C CYS A 49 -8.36 -4.02 -26.17
N HIS A 50 -7.83 -4.48 -25.04
CA HIS A 50 -8.54 -4.57 -23.78
C HIS A 50 -7.68 -4.08 -22.61
N PHE A 51 -8.31 -3.37 -21.67
CA PHE A 51 -7.71 -2.88 -20.41
C PHE A 51 -8.57 -3.36 -19.24
N CYS A 52 -8.58 -4.67 -19.05
CA CYS A 52 -9.36 -5.30 -18.02
C CYS A 52 -8.80 -4.96 -16.64
N SER A 53 -9.66 -4.74 -15.65
CA SER A 53 -9.17 -4.20 -14.39
C SER A 53 -9.99 -4.63 -13.19
N ALA A 54 -9.37 -4.57 -12.02
CA ALA A 54 -10.05 -4.62 -10.73
C ALA A 54 -9.35 -3.75 -9.71
N VAL A 55 -10.12 -3.19 -8.76
CA VAL A 55 -9.62 -2.35 -7.68
C VAL A 55 -10.34 -2.68 -6.38
N ARG A 56 -9.61 -2.61 -5.27
CA ARG A 56 -10.15 -2.74 -3.92
C ARG A 56 -9.69 -1.55 -3.08
N LEU A 57 -10.63 -0.79 -2.56
CA LEU A 57 -10.39 0.41 -1.78
C LEU A 57 -11.11 0.32 -0.45
N ARG A 58 -10.49 0.79 0.63
CA ARG A 58 -11.11 0.90 1.95
C ARG A 58 -10.94 2.32 2.50
N ASN A 59 -12.05 3.05 2.58
CA ASN A 59 -12.10 4.35 3.23
C ASN A 59 -13.55 4.84 3.41
N PRO A 60 -14.21 4.69 4.54
CA PRO A 60 -14.02 3.66 5.58
C PRO A 60 -14.53 2.28 5.15
N THR A 61 -15.47 2.22 4.19
CA THR A 61 -16.07 0.98 3.68
C THR A 61 -15.25 0.37 2.56
N LEU A 62 -15.31 -0.96 2.43
CA LEU A 62 -14.68 -1.65 1.31
C LEU A 62 -15.49 -1.43 0.03
N VAL A 63 -14.83 -0.92 -0.98
CA VAL A 63 -15.34 -0.77 -2.35
C VAL A 63 -14.53 -1.68 -3.27
N GLU A 64 -15.23 -2.53 -4.02
CA GLU A 64 -14.63 -3.40 -5.03
C GLU A 64 -15.27 -3.10 -6.38
N LYS A 65 -14.45 -2.91 -7.41
CA LYS A 65 -14.89 -2.69 -8.79
C LYS A 65 -14.06 -3.56 -9.72
N ALA A 66 -14.70 -4.14 -10.72
CA ALA A 66 -14.06 -4.95 -11.76
C ALA A 66 -14.64 -4.61 -13.14
N SER A 67 -13.82 -4.73 -14.18
CA SER A 67 -14.20 -4.45 -15.57
C SER A 67 -13.56 -5.46 -16.51
N ASP A 68 -14.39 -6.04 -17.38
CA ASP A 68 -13.94 -6.92 -18.46
C ASP A 68 -13.51 -6.16 -19.72
N ASP A 69 -13.81 -4.87 -19.82
CA ASP A 69 -13.41 -3.97 -20.92
C ASP A 69 -13.54 -4.60 -22.32
N GLY A 70 -14.70 -5.16 -22.62
CA GLY A 70 -15.02 -5.77 -23.92
C GLY A 70 -14.61 -7.25 -24.07
N GLU A 71 -13.93 -7.86 -23.11
CA GLU A 71 -13.81 -9.31 -23.05
C GLU A 71 -15.18 -9.96 -22.68
N PRO A 72 -15.39 -11.25 -22.93
CA PRO A 72 -16.60 -11.93 -22.52
C PRO A 72 -16.86 -11.77 -21.02
N SER A 73 -18.11 -11.52 -20.65
CA SER A 73 -18.51 -11.21 -19.28
C SER A 73 -17.95 -12.20 -18.25
N GLY A 74 -17.29 -11.66 -17.21
CA GLY A 74 -16.74 -12.44 -16.09
C GLY A 74 -15.43 -13.18 -16.40
N THR A 75 -14.85 -13.03 -17.61
CA THR A 75 -13.62 -13.75 -17.97
C THR A 75 -12.33 -13.01 -17.67
N ALA A 76 -12.39 -11.74 -17.30
CA ALA A 76 -11.23 -10.91 -17.04
C ALA A 76 -11.29 -10.14 -15.71
N GLY A 77 -12.21 -9.21 -15.57
CA GLY A 77 -12.29 -8.35 -14.38
C GLY A 77 -12.52 -9.13 -13.09
N ARG A 78 -13.44 -10.12 -13.11
CA ARG A 78 -13.70 -10.95 -11.94
C ARG A 78 -12.51 -11.84 -11.55
N PRO A 79 -11.82 -12.54 -12.46
CA PRO A 79 -10.56 -13.21 -12.20
C PRO A 79 -9.49 -12.32 -11.56
N ILE A 80 -9.29 -11.10 -12.07
CA ILE A 80 -8.34 -10.13 -11.50
C ILE A 80 -8.75 -9.76 -10.07
N LEU A 81 -10.03 -9.47 -9.83
CA LEU A 81 -10.54 -9.14 -8.50
C LEU A 81 -10.31 -10.28 -7.51
N ASN A 82 -10.57 -11.51 -7.93
CA ASN A 82 -10.36 -12.70 -7.09
C ASN A 82 -8.88 -12.84 -6.65
N VAL A 83 -7.92 -12.41 -7.48
CA VAL A 83 -6.50 -12.40 -7.12
C VAL A 83 -6.23 -11.38 -6.00
N LEU A 84 -6.76 -10.16 -6.11
CA LEU A 84 -6.66 -9.14 -5.04
C LEU A 84 -7.30 -9.64 -3.74
N GLN A 85 -8.48 -10.27 -3.82
CA GLN A 85 -9.20 -10.81 -2.67
C GLN A 85 -8.42 -11.92 -1.96
N ARG A 86 -7.88 -12.89 -2.71
CA ARG A 86 -7.09 -14.02 -2.15
C ARG A 86 -5.83 -13.55 -1.43
N LYS A 87 -5.21 -12.47 -1.91
CA LYS A 87 -4.03 -11.85 -1.30
C LYS A 87 -4.38 -10.84 -0.22
N ASN A 88 -5.69 -10.61 0.01
CA ASN A 88 -6.24 -9.58 0.89
C ASN A 88 -5.62 -8.19 0.67
N LEU A 89 -5.36 -7.86 -0.60
CA LEU A 89 -4.83 -6.56 -1.00
C LEU A 89 -5.95 -5.52 -1.03
N ILE A 90 -5.69 -4.36 -0.43
CA ILE A 90 -6.58 -3.18 -0.42
C ILE A 90 -5.80 -1.92 -0.81
N ASN A 91 -6.54 -0.86 -1.12
CA ASN A 91 -6.00 0.43 -1.54
C ASN A 91 -5.01 0.30 -2.71
N CYS A 92 -5.36 -0.60 -3.63
CA CYS A 92 -4.64 -0.85 -4.87
C CYS A 92 -5.56 -1.44 -5.93
N GLY A 93 -5.12 -1.39 -7.16
CA GLY A 93 -5.80 -2.01 -8.29
C GLY A 93 -4.85 -2.65 -9.27
N ILE A 94 -5.36 -3.60 -10.05
CA ILE A 94 -4.64 -4.25 -11.13
C ILE A 94 -5.32 -3.91 -12.45
N VAL A 95 -4.51 -3.53 -13.45
CA VAL A 95 -4.91 -3.41 -14.85
C VAL A 95 -4.14 -4.45 -15.64
N VAL A 96 -4.85 -5.21 -16.48
CA VAL A 96 -4.25 -6.15 -17.42
C VAL A 96 -4.61 -5.71 -18.83
N MET A 97 -3.61 -5.31 -19.61
CA MET A 97 -3.74 -5.00 -21.03
C MET A 97 -3.51 -6.27 -21.82
N ARG A 98 -4.34 -6.52 -22.81
CA ARG A 98 -4.19 -7.66 -23.72
C ARG A 98 -3.99 -7.21 -25.15
N LYS A 99 -3.04 -7.86 -25.83
CA LYS A 99 -2.85 -7.86 -27.27
C LYS A 99 -3.24 -9.23 -27.83
N PHE A 100 -4.20 -9.26 -28.76
CA PHE A 100 -4.69 -10.51 -29.32
C PHE A 100 -3.64 -11.18 -30.22
N GLY A 101 -3.39 -12.47 -30.02
CA GLY A 101 -2.38 -13.26 -30.76
C GLY A 101 -2.93 -14.07 -31.95
N GLY A 102 -4.16 -13.78 -32.40
CA GLY A 102 -4.78 -14.49 -33.53
C GLY A 102 -5.45 -15.83 -33.19
N THR A 103 -5.27 -16.35 -31.97
CA THR A 103 -5.89 -17.62 -31.53
C THR A 103 -6.83 -17.37 -30.37
N LEU A 104 -8.06 -17.87 -30.49
CA LEU A 104 -9.07 -17.78 -29.42
C LEU A 104 -8.68 -18.67 -28.23
N LEU A 105 -8.74 -18.10 -27.04
CA LEU A 105 -8.44 -18.81 -25.80
C LEU A 105 -9.65 -19.55 -25.22
N GLY A 106 -10.87 -19.12 -25.61
CA GLY A 106 -12.12 -19.53 -24.98
C GLY A 106 -12.28 -18.93 -23.58
N THR A 107 -13.48 -19.03 -23.00
CA THR A 107 -13.80 -18.40 -21.70
C THR A 107 -12.91 -18.94 -20.56
N GLY A 108 -12.69 -20.26 -20.51
CA GLY A 108 -11.82 -20.89 -19.50
C GLY A 108 -10.35 -20.49 -19.64
N GLY A 109 -9.84 -20.38 -20.90
CA GLY A 109 -8.49 -19.93 -21.18
C GLY A 109 -8.27 -18.46 -20.80
N LEU A 110 -9.24 -17.59 -21.12
CA LEU A 110 -9.21 -16.18 -20.72
C LEU A 110 -9.18 -16.03 -19.21
N THR A 111 -10.09 -16.69 -18.49
CA THR A 111 -10.15 -16.66 -17.03
C THR A 111 -8.82 -17.04 -16.38
N ARG A 112 -8.15 -18.08 -16.91
CA ARG A 112 -6.84 -18.50 -16.44
C ARG A 112 -5.77 -17.46 -16.76
N ALA A 113 -5.68 -17.02 -18.02
CA ALA A 113 -4.68 -16.05 -18.45
C ALA A 113 -4.76 -14.74 -17.67
N TYR A 114 -5.97 -14.19 -17.47
CA TYR A 114 -6.14 -12.97 -16.67
C TYR A 114 -5.78 -13.16 -15.20
N SER A 115 -6.09 -14.32 -14.61
CA SER A 115 -5.68 -14.64 -13.24
C SER A 115 -4.15 -14.76 -13.12
N GLU A 116 -3.50 -15.44 -14.06
CA GLU A 116 -2.03 -15.63 -14.05
C GLU A 116 -1.31 -14.32 -14.32
N ALA A 117 -1.78 -13.51 -15.28
CA ALA A 117 -1.23 -12.18 -15.54
C ALA A 117 -1.37 -11.26 -14.31
N ALA A 118 -2.51 -11.28 -13.61
CA ALA A 118 -2.68 -10.53 -12.38
C ALA A 118 -1.77 -11.02 -11.25
N GLN A 119 -1.48 -12.32 -11.19
CA GLN A 119 -0.53 -12.86 -10.21
C GLN A 119 0.91 -12.43 -10.52
N SER A 120 1.30 -12.36 -11.80
CA SER A 120 2.67 -12.03 -12.20
C SER A 120 3.11 -10.64 -11.73
N CYS A 121 2.24 -9.61 -11.78
CA CYS A 121 2.60 -8.27 -11.27
C CYS A 121 2.69 -8.21 -9.73
N ILE A 122 2.04 -9.13 -9.02
CA ILE A 122 2.14 -9.21 -7.55
C ILE A 122 3.51 -9.77 -7.11
N LEU A 123 4.13 -10.65 -7.91
CA LEU A 123 5.40 -11.28 -7.54
C LEU A 123 6.55 -10.27 -7.37
N SER A 124 6.52 -9.16 -8.09
CA SER A 124 7.51 -8.07 -8.00
C SER A 124 7.09 -6.92 -7.08
N ALA A 125 5.89 -6.99 -6.48
CA ALA A 125 5.34 -5.93 -5.66
C ALA A 125 5.98 -5.87 -4.27
N LYS A 126 6.24 -4.64 -3.80
CA LYS A 126 6.53 -4.40 -2.39
C LYS A 126 5.22 -4.37 -1.61
N MET A 127 4.93 -5.46 -0.93
CA MET A 127 3.74 -5.61 -0.10
C MET A 127 4.04 -5.27 1.35
N GLY A 128 3.04 -4.76 2.05
CA GLY A 128 3.12 -4.44 3.47
C GLY A 128 1.75 -4.04 4.00
N ARG A 129 1.76 -3.41 5.13
CA ARG A 129 0.55 -2.90 5.79
C ARG A 129 0.70 -1.45 6.16
N MET A 130 -0.41 -0.74 6.24
CA MET A 130 -0.45 0.59 6.82
C MET A 130 -0.66 0.47 8.32
N VAL A 131 0.31 0.91 9.08
CA VAL A 131 0.30 0.85 10.55
C VAL A 131 0.12 2.25 11.12
N PRO A 132 -0.76 2.45 12.10
CA PRO A 132 -0.92 3.75 12.74
C PRO A 132 0.23 4.05 13.69
N PHE A 133 0.83 5.22 13.51
CA PHE A 133 1.82 5.85 14.37
C PHE A 133 1.29 7.19 14.87
N SER A 134 1.72 7.58 16.06
CA SER A 134 1.55 8.93 16.58
C SER A 134 2.87 9.67 16.59
N LEU A 135 2.87 10.91 16.10
CA LEU A 135 3.97 11.84 16.29
C LEU A 135 3.88 12.37 17.71
N MET A 136 4.90 12.07 18.50
CA MET A 136 5.08 12.58 19.86
C MET A 136 5.92 13.85 19.81
N ASN A 137 5.48 14.91 20.48
CA ASN A 137 6.26 16.14 20.63
C ASN A 137 6.45 16.46 22.10
N GLY A 138 7.61 17.06 22.41
CA GLY A 138 7.90 17.54 23.73
C GLY A 138 9.11 18.48 23.75
N THR A 139 9.26 19.20 24.87
CA THR A 139 10.41 20.06 25.15
C THR A 139 11.06 19.60 26.45
N ILE A 140 12.37 19.41 26.43
CA ILE A 140 13.11 18.79 27.54
C ILE A 140 14.50 19.43 27.70
N GLY A 141 15.01 19.41 28.92
CA GLY A 141 16.38 19.86 29.22
C GLY A 141 17.45 18.90 28.71
N TYR A 142 18.67 19.38 28.58
CA TYR A 142 19.80 18.59 28.07
C TYR A 142 20.14 17.37 28.95
N ARG A 143 20.01 17.50 30.27
CA ARG A 143 20.27 16.38 31.20
C ARG A 143 19.22 15.30 31.08
N GLU A 144 17.99 15.70 30.97
CA GLU A 144 16.84 14.81 30.83
C GLU A 144 16.88 14.10 29.47
N TRP A 145 17.21 14.82 28.39
CA TRP A 145 17.40 14.23 27.08
C TRP A 145 18.46 13.12 27.08
N ALA A 146 19.61 13.36 27.71
CA ALA A 146 20.67 12.37 27.80
C ALA A 146 20.23 11.05 28.49
N LYS A 147 19.22 11.10 29.37
CA LYS A 147 18.66 9.90 30.02
C LYS A 147 17.77 9.09 29.10
N ILE A 148 17.04 9.75 28.20
CA ILE A 148 15.98 9.11 27.41
C ILE A 148 16.31 8.96 25.91
N GLU A 149 17.37 9.58 25.41
CA GLU A 149 17.72 9.54 23.98
C GLU A 149 17.78 8.11 23.45
N LYS A 150 18.44 7.21 24.18
CA LYS A 150 18.54 5.80 23.78
C LYS A 150 17.16 5.14 23.72
N LEU A 151 16.31 5.38 24.70
CA LEU A 151 14.94 4.87 24.75
C LEU A 151 14.12 5.39 23.57
N VAL A 152 14.17 6.70 23.27
CA VAL A 152 13.48 7.29 22.12
C VAL A 152 13.93 6.64 20.81
N ARG A 153 15.26 6.43 20.63
CA ARG A 153 15.84 5.80 19.43
C ARG A 153 15.50 4.30 19.27
N GLU A 154 15.04 3.62 20.31
CA GLU A 154 14.50 2.26 20.21
C GLU A 154 13.17 2.23 19.45
N TYR A 155 12.36 3.31 19.55
CA TYR A 155 11.07 3.42 18.89
C TYR A 155 11.12 4.20 17.58
N ASP A 156 11.97 5.24 17.52
CA ASP A 156 12.24 6.00 16.29
C ASP A 156 13.76 6.15 16.11
N LYS A 157 14.31 5.50 15.10
CA LYS A 157 15.76 5.54 14.81
C LYS A 157 16.28 6.92 14.42
N SER A 158 15.39 7.83 14.00
CA SER A 158 15.71 9.15 13.47
C SER A 158 14.80 10.24 14.06
N PRO A 159 14.74 10.40 15.41
CA PRO A 159 13.95 11.44 16.03
C PRO A 159 14.45 12.81 15.57
N GLN A 160 13.54 13.73 15.36
CA GLN A 160 13.88 15.12 15.03
C GLN A 160 14.15 15.88 16.34
N THR A 161 15.27 16.57 16.38
CA THR A 161 15.66 17.39 17.53
C THR A 161 16.06 18.78 17.10
N SER A 162 15.59 19.80 17.82
CA SER A 162 16.00 21.20 17.65
C SER A 162 16.59 21.69 18.97
N PHE A 163 17.81 22.19 18.91
CA PHE A 163 18.59 22.59 20.06
C PHE A 163 18.48 24.10 20.28
N GLY A 164 18.14 24.53 21.49
CA GLY A 164 18.02 25.91 21.91
C GLY A 164 18.33 26.02 23.41
N GLU A 165 17.61 26.86 24.14
CA GLU A 165 17.65 26.85 25.62
C GLU A 165 17.24 25.50 26.19
N ASN A 166 16.25 24.90 25.57
CA ASN A 166 15.83 23.49 25.76
C ASN A 166 15.86 22.78 24.42
N ILE A 167 15.75 21.46 24.44
CA ILE A 167 15.68 20.60 23.27
C ILE A 167 14.20 20.33 22.94
N GLN A 168 13.79 20.70 21.75
CA GLN A 168 12.50 20.25 21.19
C GLN A 168 12.72 18.90 20.50
N VAL A 169 11.91 17.91 20.86
CA VAL A 169 12.03 16.55 20.35
C VAL A 169 10.72 16.12 19.72
N SER A 170 10.80 15.59 18.50
CA SER A 170 9.69 14.96 17.81
C SER A 170 10.08 13.57 17.38
N PHE A 171 9.26 12.56 17.69
CA PHE A 171 9.53 11.17 17.34
C PHE A 171 8.24 10.38 17.12
N LEU A 172 8.32 9.32 16.33
CA LEU A 172 7.19 8.48 15.97
C LEU A 172 7.10 7.26 16.88
N VAL A 173 5.89 6.99 17.36
CA VAL A 173 5.59 5.80 18.17
C VAL A 173 4.40 5.07 17.55
N ARG A 174 4.51 3.76 17.37
CA ARG A 174 3.38 2.91 17.00
C ARG A 174 2.25 3.06 18.01
N GLU A 175 1.01 3.21 17.55
CA GLU A 175 -0.13 3.47 18.44
C GLU A 175 -0.30 2.41 19.54
N ASP A 176 -0.05 1.13 19.22
CA ASP A 176 -0.12 0.05 20.19
C ASP A 176 0.98 0.09 21.27
N LYS A 177 1.98 0.97 21.11
CA LYS A 177 3.12 1.14 22.04
C LYS A 177 3.11 2.46 22.81
N ILE A 178 2.19 3.39 22.52
CA ILE A 178 2.18 4.74 23.11
C ILE A 178 2.18 4.67 24.65
N ASN A 179 1.27 3.90 25.25
CA ASN A 179 1.16 3.82 26.71
C ASN A 179 2.44 3.25 27.34
N THR A 180 3.06 2.26 26.71
CA THR A 180 4.33 1.68 27.18
C THR A 180 5.44 2.71 27.10
N VAL A 181 5.55 3.44 25.99
CA VAL A 181 6.60 4.46 25.82
C VAL A 181 6.42 5.60 26.81
N LEU A 182 5.22 6.12 26.97
CA LEU A 182 4.94 7.18 27.94
C LEU A 182 5.26 6.76 29.38
N MET A 183 4.92 5.53 29.76
CA MET A 183 5.24 4.99 31.08
C MET A 183 6.76 4.91 31.29
N LEU A 184 7.53 4.38 30.32
CA LEU A 184 8.98 4.28 30.39
C LEU A 184 9.66 5.65 30.43
N LEU A 185 9.17 6.61 29.64
CA LEU A 185 9.68 7.98 29.66
C LEU A 185 9.42 8.66 31.01
N LYS A 186 8.20 8.53 31.55
CA LYS A 186 7.85 9.05 32.86
C LYS A 186 8.73 8.49 33.97
N GLU A 187 8.98 7.19 33.95
CA GLU A 187 9.89 6.53 34.94
C GLU A 187 11.31 7.08 34.81
N ALA A 188 11.87 7.15 33.62
CA ALA A 188 13.22 7.67 33.36
C ALA A 188 13.40 9.14 33.73
N LEU A 189 12.31 9.93 33.66
CA LEU A 189 12.28 11.37 33.97
C LEU A 189 11.82 11.68 35.42
N GLY A 190 11.69 10.67 36.26
CA GLY A 190 11.34 10.90 37.67
C GLY A 190 9.89 11.40 37.87
N GLY A 191 8.99 11.05 36.99
CA GLY A 191 7.56 11.37 37.06
C GLY A 191 7.12 12.51 36.12
N GLU A 192 8.03 13.17 35.43
CA GLU A 192 7.71 14.21 34.44
C GLU A 192 7.15 13.61 33.15
N GLU A 193 6.19 14.33 32.51
CA GLU A 193 5.53 13.91 31.27
C GLU A 193 5.63 15.01 30.19
N PRO A 194 6.81 15.31 29.66
CA PRO A 194 7.01 16.40 28.71
C PRO A 194 6.50 16.08 27.29
N PHE A 195 6.11 14.83 26.99
CA PHE A 195 5.71 14.38 25.67
C PHE A 195 4.21 14.09 25.58
N SER A 196 3.62 14.52 24.46
CA SER A 196 2.24 14.23 24.11
C SER A 196 2.10 13.90 22.63
N PRO A 197 1.08 13.08 22.24
CA PRO A 197 0.78 12.83 20.84
C PRO A 197 0.14 14.08 20.21
N VAL A 198 0.63 14.50 19.04
CA VAL A 198 0.15 15.70 18.33
C VAL A 198 -0.48 15.38 16.97
N GLU A 199 -0.08 14.29 16.34
CA GLU A 199 -0.55 13.93 15.00
C GLU A 199 -0.55 12.41 14.82
N ARG A 200 -1.60 11.89 14.18
CA ARG A 200 -1.67 10.49 13.77
C ARG A 200 -1.21 10.33 12.32
N ARG A 201 -0.34 9.38 12.06
CA ARG A 201 0.18 9.06 10.72
C ARG A 201 0.04 7.57 10.42
N MET A 202 -0.38 7.26 9.20
CA MET A 202 -0.34 5.89 8.69
C MET A 202 1.00 5.67 7.98
N ILE A 203 1.79 4.72 8.45
CA ILE A 203 3.12 4.40 7.93
C ILE A 203 3.10 3.00 7.32
N PHE A 204 3.72 2.87 6.15
CA PHE A 204 3.85 1.58 5.49
C PHE A 204 4.97 0.77 6.14
N GLU A 205 4.62 -0.44 6.59
CA GLU A 205 5.57 -1.46 7.03
C GLU A 205 5.61 -2.59 5.99
N SER A 206 6.81 -2.88 5.45
CA SER A 206 7.04 -4.03 4.57
C SER A 206 6.92 -5.34 5.35
N ILE A 207 6.37 -6.37 4.71
CA ILE A 207 6.33 -7.73 5.24
C ILE A 207 7.38 -8.59 4.56
#